data_449ee79cc3e2c7407e9448fc611d59dd
#
_entry.id   449ee79cc3e2c7407e9448fc611d59dd
#
_cell.length_a   1.000
_cell.length_b   1.000
_cell.length_c   1.000
_cell.angle_alpha   90.00
_cell.angle_beta   90.00
_cell.angle_gamma   90.00
#
_symmetry.space_group_name_H-M   'P 1'
#
loop_
_entity.id
_entity.type
_entity.pdbx_description
1 polymer ?
#
loop_
_entity_poly.entity_id
_entity_poly.type
_entity_poly.pdbx_seq_one_letter_code
_entity_poly.pdbx_strand_id
1 'polypeptide(L)'
;MRVIFMGTPDFSVGTLEAIIEAGHEVALVVTQPDKPKGRGKTMQYTPVKECALSHGIEVFQPVKIRETANIEYLRKFNADIIIVVAFGQILSKSILDMPRYGCINVHASLLPKYRGAAPIQWAVINGDEFTGVTTMRMDEGVDTGDMIAKSTVRLAPDETGGSLFDKLSAEGARPVSYTHLRAPRLR
;
A
#
# COMPACT_ATOMS: atom_id res chain seq x y z
N MET A 1 -13.78 9.21 -5.34
CA MET A 1 -13.65 7.87 -5.97
C MET A 1 -13.96 6.83 -4.91
N ARG A 2 -14.44 5.67 -5.35
CA ARG A 2 -14.67 4.50 -4.50
C ARG A 2 -13.42 3.62 -4.50
N VAL A 3 -12.81 3.42 -3.35
CA VAL A 3 -11.49 2.83 -3.19
C VAL A 3 -11.58 1.51 -2.41
N ILE A 4 -10.88 0.47 -2.86
CA ILE A 4 -10.46 -0.64 -2.00
C ILE A 4 -9.01 -0.37 -1.60
N PHE A 5 -8.72 -0.38 -0.30
CA PHE A 5 -7.36 -0.24 0.21
C PHE A 5 -6.82 -1.60 0.64
N MET A 6 -5.60 -1.94 0.23
CA MET A 6 -4.93 -3.19 0.61
C MET A 6 -3.60 -2.86 1.28
N GLY A 7 -3.47 -3.17 2.56
CA GLY A 7 -2.25 -2.90 3.32
C GLY A 7 -2.21 -3.68 4.63
N THR A 8 -1.04 -3.74 5.28
CA THR A 8 -0.91 -4.53 6.51
C THR A 8 -0.16 -3.80 7.63
N PRO A 9 1.11 -3.37 7.45
CA PRO A 9 1.89 -2.76 8.51
C PRO A 9 1.49 -1.29 8.76
N ASP A 10 2.04 -0.73 9.80
CA ASP A 10 1.97 0.68 10.16
C ASP A 10 2.41 1.62 9.01
N PHE A 11 3.39 1.21 8.20
CA PHE A 11 3.77 1.91 6.97
C PHE A 11 2.58 2.27 6.07
N SER A 12 1.55 1.43 6.04
CA SER A 12 0.38 1.59 5.18
C SER A 12 -0.67 2.54 5.76
N VAL A 13 -0.64 2.80 7.08
CA VAL A 13 -1.69 3.54 7.79
C VAL A 13 -1.78 4.99 7.30
N GLY A 14 -0.64 5.69 7.21
CA GLY A 14 -0.63 7.08 6.77
C GLY A 14 -1.21 7.28 5.36
N THR A 15 -1.01 6.31 4.46
CA THR A 15 -1.64 6.35 3.12
C THR A 15 -3.15 6.14 3.19
N LEU A 16 -3.63 5.23 4.05
CA LEU A 16 -5.07 5.01 4.26
C LEU A 16 -5.74 6.28 4.80
N GLU A 17 -5.16 6.89 5.83
CA GLU A 17 -5.66 8.13 6.42
C GLU A 17 -5.69 9.27 5.39
N ALA A 18 -4.63 9.43 4.60
CA ALA A 18 -4.58 10.45 3.56
C ALA A 18 -5.68 10.29 2.48
N ILE A 19 -6.06 9.05 2.14
CA ILE A 19 -7.16 8.76 1.22
C ILE A 19 -8.50 9.17 1.83
N ILE A 20 -8.71 8.87 3.12
CA ILE A 20 -9.93 9.23 3.86
C ILE A 20 -10.05 10.75 3.99
N GLU A 21 -8.98 11.43 4.43
CA GLU A 21 -8.91 12.89 4.57
C GLU A 21 -9.13 13.64 3.25
N ALA A 22 -8.71 13.04 2.13
CA ALA A 22 -8.96 13.58 0.79
C ALA A 22 -10.44 13.46 0.36
N GLY A 23 -11.31 12.89 1.19
CA GLY A 23 -12.74 12.75 0.94
C GLY A 23 -13.10 11.63 -0.03
N HIS A 24 -12.23 10.62 -0.20
CA HIS A 24 -12.56 9.44 -0.98
C HIS A 24 -13.33 8.41 -0.14
N GLU A 25 -14.23 7.69 -0.78
CA GLU A 25 -14.96 6.59 -0.15
C GLU A 25 -14.09 5.35 -0.10
N VAL A 26 -13.53 5.00 1.05
CA VAL A 26 -12.87 3.71 1.26
C VAL A 26 -13.96 2.67 1.57
N ALA A 27 -14.34 1.92 0.54
CA ALA A 27 -15.44 0.97 0.62
C ALA A 27 -15.05 -0.33 1.32
N LEU A 28 -13.77 -0.70 1.28
CA LEU A 28 -13.23 -1.90 1.90
C LEU A 28 -11.74 -1.72 2.20
N VAL A 29 -11.33 -2.19 3.35
CA VAL A 29 -9.92 -2.38 3.70
C VAL A 29 -9.60 -3.87 3.72
N VAL A 30 -8.57 -4.26 2.97
CA VAL A 30 -8.06 -5.64 2.93
C VAL A 30 -6.70 -5.69 3.61
N THR A 31 -6.56 -6.58 4.59
CA THR A 31 -5.31 -6.73 5.33
C THR A 31 -5.02 -8.21 5.62
N GLN A 32 -3.79 -8.52 6.03
CA GLN A 32 -3.43 -9.88 6.42
C GLN A 32 -4.25 -10.33 7.65
N PRO A 33 -4.49 -11.64 7.81
CA PRO A 33 -5.11 -12.18 9.01
C PRO A 33 -4.35 -11.77 10.27
N ASP A 34 -5.09 -11.57 11.36
CA ASP A 34 -4.53 -11.31 12.68
C ASP A 34 -3.57 -12.42 13.07
N LYS A 35 -2.48 -12.06 13.73
CA LYS A 35 -1.46 -13.01 14.16
C LYS A 35 -1.29 -12.96 15.68
N PRO A 36 -1.01 -14.09 16.32
CA PRO A 36 -0.65 -14.09 17.73
C PRO A 36 0.70 -13.38 17.91
N LYS A 37 0.78 -12.45 18.86
CA LYS A 37 2.00 -11.72 19.20
C LYS A 37 2.34 -11.88 20.68
N GLY A 38 3.65 -11.93 20.95
CA GLY A 38 4.19 -12.04 22.30
C GLY A 38 4.09 -13.45 22.92
N ARG A 39 4.62 -13.59 24.14
CA ARG A 39 4.66 -14.87 24.86
C ARG A 39 3.26 -15.40 25.23
N GLY A 40 2.29 -14.52 25.39
CA GLY A 40 0.90 -14.86 25.70
C GLY A 40 0.03 -15.26 24.50
N LYS A 41 0.57 -15.26 23.25
CA LYS A 41 -0.16 -15.56 22.01
C LYS A 41 -1.48 -14.79 21.86
N THR A 42 -1.59 -13.58 22.43
CA THR A 42 -2.76 -12.72 22.26
C THR A 42 -2.87 -12.32 20.78
N MET A 43 -4.04 -12.49 20.19
CA MET A 43 -4.31 -12.07 18.82
C MET A 43 -4.20 -10.56 18.74
N GLN A 44 -3.34 -10.07 17.84
CA GLN A 44 -3.16 -8.66 17.62
C GLN A 44 -3.70 -8.29 16.24
N TYR A 45 -4.48 -7.23 16.19
CA TYR A 45 -4.93 -6.64 14.93
C TYR A 45 -3.75 -6.08 14.15
N THR A 46 -3.88 -6.07 12.83
CA THR A 46 -2.93 -5.33 12.02
C THR A 46 -3.15 -3.84 12.21
N PRO A 47 -2.10 -2.98 12.14
CA PRO A 47 -2.26 -1.52 12.26
C PRO A 47 -3.29 -0.95 11.29
N VAL A 48 -3.34 -1.47 10.06
CA VAL A 48 -4.34 -1.07 9.05
C VAL A 48 -5.76 -1.47 9.46
N LYS A 49 -5.95 -2.63 10.11
CA LYS A 49 -7.25 -3.02 10.65
C LYS A 49 -7.71 -2.09 11.76
N GLU A 50 -6.83 -1.77 12.70
CA GLU A 50 -7.14 -0.83 13.79
C GLU A 50 -7.57 0.53 13.24
N CYS A 51 -6.85 1.06 12.28
CA CYS A 51 -7.20 2.30 11.58
C CYS A 51 -8.56 2.20 10.88
N ALA A 52 -8.80 1.14 10.10
CA ALA A 52 -10.06 0.96 9.38
C ALA A 52 -11.26 0.90 10.34
N LEU A 53 -11.15 0.15 11.44
CA LEU A 53 -12.20 0.04 12.44
C LEU A 53 -12.49 1.37 13.15
N SER A 54 -11.47 2.20 13.42
CA SER A 54 -11.68 3.53 14.01
C SER A 54 -12.46 4.49 13.11
N HIS A 55 -12.42 4.26 11.80
CA HIS A 55 -13.19 4.99 10.79
C HIS A 55 -14.52 4.31 10.39
N GLY A 56 -14.88 3.18 11.03
CA GLY A 56 -16.09 2.43 10.68
C GLY A 56 -16.04 1.76 9.30
N ILE A 57 -14.85 1.50 8.78
CA ILE A 57 -14.65 0.90 7.45
C ILE A 57 -14.65 -0.62 7.58
N GLU A 58 -15.33 -1.30 6.65
CA GLU A 58 -15.35 -2.76 6.59
C GLU A 58 -13.96 -3.33 6.33
N VAL A 59 -13.61 -4.40 7.07
CA VAL A 59 -12.30 -5.07 7.00
C VAL A 59 -12.44 -6.49 6.51
N PHE A 60 -11.64 -6.86 5.52
CA PHE A 60 -11.55 -8.20 4.97
C PHE A 60 -10.14 -8.78 5.13
N GLN A 61 -10.04 -10.00 5.68
CA GLN A 61 -8.76 -10.63 6.03
C GLN A 61 -8.62 -12.02 5.38
N PRO A 62 -8.51 -12.11 4.03
CA PRO A 62 -8.37 -13.38 3.34
C PRO A 62 -7.00 -14.00 3.55
N VAL A 63 -6.94 -15.30 3.81
CA VAL A 63 -5.67 -16.06 3.87
C VAL A 63 -4.97 -16.05 2.51
N LYS A 64 -5.74 -16.17 1.43
CA LYS A 64 -5.25 -16.15 0.04
C LYS A 64 -6.18 -15.30 -0.82
N ILE A 65 -5.80 -14.06 -1.08
CA ILE A 65 -6.63 -13.10 -1.83
C ILE A 65 -7.01 -13.59 -3.23
N ARG A 66 -6.17 -14.41 -3.84
CA ARG A 66 -6.34 -14.93 -5.21
C ARG A 66 -7.35 -16.09 -5.35
N GLU A 67 -7.95 -16.57 -4.25
CA GLU A 67 -9.03 -17.57 -4.32
C GLU A 67 -10.27 -16.96 -4.97
N THR A 68 -10.96 -17.74 -5.82
CA THR A 68 -12.11 -17.27 -6.62
C THR A 68 -13.19 -16.62 -5.74
N ALA A 69 -13.51 -17.22 -4.59
CA ALA A 69 -14.51 -16.67 -3.67
C ALA A 69 -14.14 -15.28 -3.16
N ASN A 70 -12.83 -15.04 -2.89
CA ASN A 70 -12.32 -13.76 -2.43
C ASN A 70 -12.34 -12.71 -3.55
N ILE A 71 -12.01 -13.11 -4.77
CA ILE A 71 -12.11 -12.24 -5.96
C ILE A 71 -13.56 -11.79 -6.18
N GLU A 72 -14.50 -12.73 -6.12
CA GLU A 72 -15.93 -12.44 -6.26
C GLU A 72 -16.45 -11.55 -5.10
N TYR A 73 -15.91 -11.71 -3.91
CA TYR A 73 -16.22 -10.81 -2.80
C TYR A 73 -15.75 -9.38 -3.07
N LEU A 74 -14.51 -9.19 -3.55
CA LEU A 74 -13.99 -7.86 -3.92
C LEU A 74 -14.84 -7.18 -5.00
N ARG A 75 -15.36 -7.93 -5.98
CA ARG A 75 -16.19 -7.40 -7.09
C ARG A 75 -17.44 -6.68 -6.58
N LYS A 76 -18.03 -7.14 -5.47
CA LYS A 76 -19.26 -6.55 -4.91
C LYS A 76 -19.10 -5.08 -4.51
N PHE A 77 -17.89 -4.65 -4.26
CA PHE A 77 -17.60 -3.26 -3.83
C PHE A 77 -17.57 -2.27 -4.99
N ASN A 78 -17.52 -2.73 -6.25
CA ASN A 78 -17.49 -1.86 -7.43
C ASN A 78 -16.49 -0.71 -7.30
N ALA A 79 -15.26 -1.01 -6.88
CA ALA A 79 -14.24 -0.01 -6.66
C ALA A 79 -13.78 0.60 -7.99
N ASP A 80 -13.56 1.92 -7.99
CA ASP A 80 -12.95 2.63 -9.12
C ASP A 80 -11.47 2.30 -9.24
N ILE A 81 -10.80 2.12 -8.09
CA ILE A 81 -9.36 1.91 -7.96
C ILE A 81 -9.04 1.05 -6.73
N ILE A 82 -7.95 0.28 -6.82
CA ILE A 82 -7.37 -0.42 -5.67
C ILE A 82 -6.03 0.23 -5.34
N ILE A 83 -5.84 0.64 -4.09
CA ILE A 83 -4.56 1.17 -3.59
C ILE A 83 -3.90 0.10 -2.75
N VAL A 84 -2.64 -0.22 -3.05
CA VAL A 84 -1.88 -1.29 -2.41
C VAL A 84 -0.64 -0.69 -1.74
N VAL A 85 -0.45 -1.00 -0.47
CA VAL A 85 0.73 -0.55 0.30
C VAL A 85 1.18 -1.67 1.23
N ALA A 86 2.29 -2.30 0.93
CA ALA A 86 2.87 -3.37 1.76
C ALA A 86 1.82 -4.43 2.19
N PHE A 87 0.98 -4.88 1.27
CA PHE A 87 -0.10 -5.83 1.55
C PHE A 87 0.42 -7.24 1.87
N GLY A 88 1.49 -7.66 1.21
CA GLY A 88 2.16 -8.93 1.47
C GLY A 88 1.55 -10.15 0.77
N GLN A 89 0.67 -9.95 -0.22
CA GLN A 89 0.19 -11.02 -1.10
C GLN A 89 0.28 -10.58 -2.57
N ILE A 90 0.55 -11.54 -3.46
CA ILE A 90 0.55 -11.31 -4.90
C ILE A 90 -0.89 -11.23 -5.39
N LEU A 91 -1.19 -10.19 -6.16
CA LEU A 91 -2.49 -10.01 -6.81
C LEU A 91 -2.54 -10.75 -8.15
N SER A 92 -3.63 -11.46 -8.40
CA SER A 92 -3.86 -12.11 -9.70
C SER A 92 -4.30 -11.08 -10.75
N LYS A 93 -4.12 -11.43 -12.02
CA LYS A 93 -4.61 -10.61 -13.14
C LYS A 93 -6.08 -10.22 -12.99
N SER A 94 -6.93 -11.15 -12.51
CA SER A 94 -8.36 -10.89 -12.27
C SER A 94 -8.62 -9.80 -11.22
N ILE A 95 -7.69 -9.56 -10.29
CA ILE A 95 -7.77 -8.45 -9.34
C ILE A 95 -7.19 -7.18 -9.96
N LEU A 96 -6.06 -7.29 -10.67
CA LEU A 96 -5.38 -6.14 -11.29
C LEU A 96 -6.28 -5.45 -12.33
N ASP A 97 -7.05 -6.22 -13.10
CA ASP A 97 -7.95 -5.71 -14.14
C ASP A 97 -9.37 -5.39 -13.62
N MET A 98 -9.64 -5.64 -12.33
CA MET A 98 -10.99 -5.49 -11.78
C MET A 98 -11.45 -4.02 -11.72
N PRO A 99 -10.67 -3.07 -11.15
CA PRO A 99 -11.11 -1.70 -11.04
C PRO A 99 -10.85 -0.92 -12.34
N ARG A 100 -11.73 0.04 -12.63
CA ARG A 100 -11.64 0.86 -13.86
C ARG A 100 -10.28 1.54 -14.03
N TYR A 101 -9.69 2.01 -12.94
CA TYR A 101 -8.40 2.73 -12.96
C TYR A 101 -7.22 1.84 -12.56
N GLY A 102 -7.44 0.52 -12.44
CA GLY A 102 -6.40 -0.45 -12.10
C GLY A 102 -6.00 -0.42 -10.63
N CYS A 103 -4.88 -1.09 -10.35
CA CYS A 103 -4.29 -1.16 -9.03
C CYS A 103 -3.03 -0.29 -8.98
N ILE A 104 -2.90 0.54 -7.94
CA ILE A 104 -1.74 1.40 -7.71
C ILE A 104 -1.01 0.92 -6.47
N ASN A 105 0.30 0.70 -6.61
CA ASN A 105 1.17 0.37 -5.48
C ASN A 105 1.97 1.59 -5.03
N VAL A 106 2.14 1.72 -3.72
CA VAL A 106 3.06 2.67 -3.08
C VAL A 106 4.27 1.88 -2.61
N HIS A 107 5.37 1.99 -3.37
CA HIS A 107 6.60 1.25 -3.13
C HIS A 107 7.68 2.12 -2.49
N ALA A 108 8.31 1.62 -1.44
CA ALA A 108 9.26 2.37 -0.61
C ALA A 108 10.69 2.41 -1.20
N SER A 109 10.81 2.70 -2.49
CA SER A 109 12.08 3.01 -3.16
C SER A 109 11.89 3.93 -4.36
N LEU A 110 13.00 4.46 -4.88
CA LEU A 110 13.06 5.12 -6.18
C LEU A 110 13.21 4.07 -7.29
N LEU A 111 12.09 3.47 -7.72
CA LEU A 111 12.11 2.48 -8.80
C LEU A 111 12.85 3.01 -10.05
N PRO A 112 13.55 2.14 -10.79
CA PRO A 112 13.58 0.67 -10.72
C PRO A 112 14.51 0.09 -9.65
N LYS A 113 15.15 0.92 -8.81
CA LYS A 113 16.04 0.48 -7.75
C LYS A 113 15.23 -0.20 -6.63
N TYR A 114 15.72 -1.33 -6.15
CA TYR A 114 15.11 -2.10 -5.05
C TYR A 114 13.66 -2.56 -5.34
N ARG A 115 13.41 -3.10 -6.52
CA ARG A 115 12.19 -3.88 -6.76
C ARG A 115 12.10 -5.04 -5.77
N GLY A 116 10.90 -5.44 -5.40
CA GLY A 116 10.66 -6.57 -4.50
C GLY A 116 10.77 -6.21 -3.03
N ALA A 117 11.29 -7.13 -2.24
CA ALA A 117 11.25 -7.08 -0.79
C ALA A 117 12.32 -6.18 -0.16
N ALA A 118 11.99 -5.59 1.00
CA ALA A 118 12.90 -4.88 1.90
C ALA A 118 13.65 -3.66 1.29
N PRO A 119 13.01 -2.82 0.45
CA PRO A 119 13.69 -1.69 -0.19
C PRO A 119 14.29 -0.69 0.80
N ILE A 120 13.64 -0.46 1.94
CA ILE A 120 14.10 0.43 3.01
C ILE A 120 15.43 -0.05 3.58
N GLN A 121 15.50 -1.34 3.92
CA GLN A 121 16.71 -1.94 4.48
C GLN A 121 17.87 -1.91 3.50
N TRP A 122 17.60 -2.19 2.22
CA TRP A 122 18.64 -2.15 1.20
C TRP A 122 19.19 -0.75 0.96
N ALA A 123 18.38 0.30 1.01
CA ALA A 123 18.83 1.68 0.90
C ALA A 123 19.83 2.05 2.02
N VAL A 124 19.53 1.62 3.26
CA VAL A 124 20.43 1.85 4.42
C VAL A 124 21.70 1.00 4.33
N ILE A 125 21.58 -0.31 4.03
CA ILE A 125 22.73 -1.23 3.93
C ILE A 125 23.72 -0.76 2.86
N ASN A 126 23.22 -0.26 1.73
CA ASN A 126 24.06 0.20 0.63
C ASN A 126 24.60 1.63 0.83
N GLY A 127 24.21 2.31 1.91
CA GLY A 127 24.65 3.67 2.18
C GLY A 127 24.18 4.67 1.11
N ASP A 128 22.97 4.51 0.61
CA ASP A 128 22.43 5.41 -0.40
C ASP A 128 22.30 6.83 0.14
N GLU A 129 22.69 7.83 -0.64
CA GLU A 129 22.47 9.23 -0.28
C GLU A 129 21.00 9.63 -0.40
N PHE A 130 20.28 9.04 -1.36
CA PHE A 130 18.88 9.30 -1.63
C PHE A 130 18.10 8.01 -1.82
N THR A 131 16.90 7.99 -1.28
CA THR A 131 15.85 7.02 -1.58
C THR A 131 14.52 7.74 -1.73
N GLY A 132 13.41 7.04 -1.67
CA GLY A 132 12.10 7.69 -1.74
C GLY A 132 10.95 6.71 -1.84
N VAL A 133 9.85 7.21 -2.34
CA VAL A 133 8.64 6.44 -2.60
C VAL A 133 8.25 6.59 -4.06
N THR A 134 7.89 5.49 -4.70
CA THR A 134 7.34 5.48 -6.05
C THR A 134 5.90 4.99 -6.02
N THR A 135 4.97 5.76 -6.56
CA THR A 135 3.65 5.25 -6.91
C THR A 135 3.70 4.71 -8.33
N MET A 136 3.17 3.51 -8.51
CA MET A 136 3.21 2.82 -9.79
C MET A 136 1.89 2.09 -10.06
N ARG A 137 1.50 1.96 -11.32
CA ARG A 137 0.44 1.05 -11.76
C ARG A 137 0.97 -0.37 -11.67
N MET A 138 0.23 -1.24 -11.02
CA MET A 138 0.63 -2.64 -10.89
C MET A 138 0.39 -3.41 -12.19
N ASP A 139 1.30 -4.32 -12.50
CA ASP A 139 1.19 -5.35 -13.50
C ASP A 139 1.39 -6.74 -12.87
N GLU A 140 1.52 -7.79 -13.69
CA GLU A 140 1.71 -9.16 -13.21
C GLU A 140 3.15 -9.42 -12.68
N GLY A 141 4.09 -8.51 -12.92
CA GLY A 141 5.45 -8.59 -12.41
C GLY A 141 5.58 -8.04 -11.00
N VAL A 142 6.77 -8.22 -10.42
CA VAL A 142 7.09 -7.66 -9.10
C VAL A 142 7.69 -6.27 -9.29
N ASP A 143 6.90 -5.25 -8.97
CA ASP A 143 7.26 -3.83 -9.06
C ASP A 143 7.83 -3.44 -10.44
N THR A 144 7.20 -3.98 -11.51
CA THR A 144 7.62 -3.76 -12.91
C THR A 144 6.72 -2.79 -13.67
N GLY A 145 5.56 -2.46 -13.14
CA GLY A 145 4.58 -1.64 -13.79
C GLY A 145 4.99 -0.17 -13.98
N ASP A 146 4.15 0.58 -14.68
CA ASP A 146 4.43 1.97 -15.05
C ASP A 146 4.50 2.88 -13.81
N MET A 147 5.61 3.57 -13.66
CA MET A 147 5.82 4.54 -12.59
C MET A 147 5.02 5.82 -12.87
N ILE A 148 4.24 6.23 -11.87
CA ILE A 148 3.35 7.39 -12.01
C ILE A 148 3.97 8.64 -11.38
N ALA A 149 4.48 8.52 -10.15
CA ALA A 149 5.15 9.61 -9.45
C ALA A 149 6.22 9.08 -8.49
N LYS A 150 7.17 9.96 -8.17
CA LYS A 150 8.24 9.70 -7.20
C LYS A 150 8.35 10.86 -6.23
N SER A 151 8.61 10.54 -4.97
CA SER A 151 9.05 11.49 -3.95
C SER A 151 10.42 11.05 -3.45
N THR A 152 11.37 11.98 -3.41
CA THR A 152 12.76 11.71 -3.04
C THR A 152 13.03 12.17 -1.62
N VAL A 153 13.73 11.34 -0.85
CA VAL A 153 14.15 11.60 0.53
C VAL A 153 15.67 11.43 0.61
N ARG A 154 16.35 12.38 1.26
CA ARG A 154 17.77 12.27 1.57
C ARG A 154 17.96 11.48 2.87
N LEU A 155 18.89 10.53 2.87
CA LEU A 155 19.28 9.81 4.06
C LEU A 155 20.26 10.64 4.88
N ALA A 156 20.10 10.61 6.21
CA ALA A 156 21.09 11.15 7.12
C ALA A 156 22.32 10.23 7.21
N PRO A 157 23.50 10.74 7.58
CA PRO A 157 24.69 9.90 7.72
C PRO A 157 24.55 8.76 8.74
N ASP A 158 23.68 8.96 9.74
CA ASP A 158 23.33 8.01 10.80
C ASP A 158 21.96 7.37 10.61
N GLU A 159 21.44 7.36 9.35
CA GLU A 159 20.12 6.82 9.04
C GLU A 159 20.02 5.35 9.41
N THR A 160 18.96 5.00 10.09
CA THR A 160 18.61 3.61 10.42
C THR A 160 17.41 3.14 9.59
N GLY A 161 17.21 1.82 9.49
CA GLY A 161 16.01 1.28 8.86
C GLY A 161 14.71 1.77 9.52
N GLY A 162 14.72 2.00 10.83
CA GLY A 162 13.56 2.53 11.57
C GLY A 162 13.30 4.00 11.27
N SER A 163 14.30 4.88 11.35
CA SER A 163 14.11 6.31 11.04
C SER A 163 13.74 6.53 9.58
N LEU A 164 14.31 5.76 8.65
CA LEU A 164 13.95 5.83 7.25
C LEU A 164 12.53 5.33 6.98
N PHE A 165 12.10 4.27 7.69
CA PHE A 165 10.73 3.77 7.63
C PHE A 165 9.72 4.89 7.97
N ASP A 166 9.94 5.62 9.07
CA ASP A 166 9.06 6.72 9.49
C ASP A 166 9.00 7.84 8.44
N LYS A 167 10.16 8.24 7.91
CA LYS A 167 10.25 9.24 6.84
C LYS A 167 9.48 8.82 5.59
N LEU A 168 9.68 7.58 5.13
CA LEU A 168 9.04 7.08 3.90
C LEU A 168 7.55 6.80 4.08
N SER A 169 7.11 6.44 5.28
CA SER A 169 5.70 6.31 5.61
C SER A 169 4.96 7.64 5.45
N ALA A 170 5.54 8.73 5.98
CA ALA A 170 5.00 10.08 5.80
C ALA A 170 5.01 10.54 4.33
N GLU A 171 6.10 10.24 3.59
CA GLU A 171 6.19 10.57 2.17
C GLU A 171 5.24 9.75 1.31
N GLY A 172 4.97 8.48 1.65
CA GLY A 172 4.02 7.61 0.93
C GLY A 172 2.57 8.11 0.96
N ALA A 173 2.20 8.85 1.98
CA ALA A 173 0.89 9.46 2.10
C ALA A 173 0.65 10.63 1.11
N ARG A 174 1.70 11.40 0.78
CA ARG A 174 1.62 12.62 -0.05
C ARG A 174 1.21 12.38 -1.52
N PRO A 175 1.83 11.46 -2.29
CA PRO A 175 1.51 11.30 -3.71
C PRO A 175 0.09 10.79 -3.95
N VAL A 176 -0.44 9.98 -3.05
CA VAL A 176 -1.75 9.35 -3.22
C VAL A 176 -2.88 10.37 -3.02
N SER A 177 -2.71 11.32 -2.09
CA SER A 177 -3.72 12.35 -1.83
C SER A 177 -3.76 13.43 -2.91
N TYR A 178 -2.62 13.73 -3.57
CA TYR A 178 -2.52 14.94 -4.40
C TYR A 178 -2.60 14.71 -5.90
N THR A 179 -2.06 13.61 -6.44
CA THR A 179 -1.86 13.48 -7.90
C THR A 179 -2.78 12.48 -8.58
N HIS A 180 -3.17 11.39 -7.94
CA HIS A 180 -3.79 10.26 -8.63
C HIS A 180 -5.30 10.20 -8.50
N LEU A 181 -5.83 10.72 -7.39
CA LEU A 181 -7.26 10.67 -7.13
C LEU A 181 -8.01 11.93 -7.57
N ARG A 182 -7.29 12.99 -7.99
CA ARG A 182 -7.90 14.24 -8.50
C ARG A 182 -8.00 14.36 -10.02
N ALA A 183 -7.35 13.53 -10.79
CA ALA A 183 -7.33 13.70 -12.24
C ALA A 183 -7.70 12.43 -13.00
N PRO A 184 -8.86 12.39 -13.66
CA PRO A 184 -9.13 11.43 -14.72
C PRO A 184 -8.44 11.88 -16.02
N ARG A 185 -7.11 11.90 -16.06
CA ARG A 185 -6.31 12.12 -17.26
C ARG A 185 -5.27 11.04 -17.43
N LEU A 186 -5.74 9.78 -17.46
CA LEU A 186 -4.99 8.72 -18.12
C LEU A 186 -5.77 8.41 -19.40
N ARG A 187 -5.37 9.08 -20.49
CA ARG A 187 -5.73 8.66 -21.84
C ARG A 187 -4.92 7.44 -22.22
#